data_71a78bbf60f0de70cbd4953e562045c4
#
_entry.id   71a78bbf60f0de70cbd4953e562045c4
#
_cell.length_a   1.000
_cell.length_b   1.000
_cell.length_c   1.000
_cell.angle_alpha   90.00
_cell.angle_beta   90.00
_cell.angle_gamma   90.00
#
_symmetry.space_group_name_H-M   'P 1'
#
loop_
_entity.id
_entity.type
_entity.pdbx_description
1 polymer ?
#
loop_
_entity_poly.entity_id
_entity_poly.type
_entity_poly.pdbx_seq_one_letter_code
_entity_poly.pdbx_strand_id
1 'polypeptide(L)'
;MTLGENIVRLRTQKNWSQGDLADALEISRQSVSKWETDASIPELDKLLKLSELFGVTLDELVRGEDVPKTEPVPASFAPQATPEREKRRTIAGTVLLCTGAVILVFCLLLAGDPLTGLLFASPFLICGIICFAVKQRTGLYCGWAVYLCVDFYLRFATGLSWTTIFMTHRWTYEMNYTRLAIAWVQFFAMLVMIVCTMRSYRALKLSATKKEVTWLIVGWVAALVVLPLLMSYGIMPLMPLTYSKFSPYFFINVLYSYVRLALVNVLLVRTLAIWRVKREAKKANRNATET
;
A
#
# COMPACT_ATOMS: atom_id res chain seq x y z
N MET A 1 14.19 -37.09 -21.81
CA MET A 1 15.48 -36.44 -22.09
C MET A 1 16.11 -36.09 -20.76
N THR A 2 17.35 -36.43 -20.52
CA THR A 2 18.02 -36.12 -19.25
C THR A 2 18.50 -34.65 -19.24
N LEU A 3 18.87 -34.11 -18.07
CA LEU A 3 19.42 -32.76 -17.96
C LEU A 3 20.71 -32.62 -18.79
N GLY A 4 21.60 -33.65 -18.75
CA GLY A 4 22.82 -33.65 -19.52
C GLY A 4 22.59 -33.65 -21.02
N GLU A 5 21.68 -34.51 -21.52
CA GLU A 5 21.29 -34.52 -22.94
C GLU A 5 20.73 -33.15 -23.38
N ASN A 6 19.99 -32.50 -22.53
CA ASN A 6 19.41 -31.20 -22.85
C ASN A 6 20.47 -30.08 -22.88
N ILE A 7 21.46 -30.12 -21.98
CA ILE A 7 22.60 -29.19 -22.00
C ILE A 7 23.39 -29.37 -23.31
N VAL A 8 23.66 -30.62 -23.72
CA VAL A 8 24.32 -30.91 -25.02
C VAL A 8 23.54 -30.34 -26.18
N ARG A 9 22.21 -30.55 -26.23
CA ARG A 9 21.33 -30.05 -27.27
C ARG A 9 21.39 -28.54 -27.37
N LEU A 10 21.18 -27.82 -26.25
CA LEU A 10 21.14 -26.36 -26.21
C LEU A 10 22.50 -25.74 -26.56
N ARG A 11 23.60 -26.32 -26.09
CA ARG A 11 24.95 -25.89 -26.45
C ARG A 11 25.21 -26.05 -27.94
N THR A 12 24.84 -27.22 -28.51
CA THR A 12 25.05 -27.52 -29.94
C THR A 12 24.18 -26.59 -30.82
N GLN A 13 22.98 -26.26 -30.40
CA GLN A 13 22.14 -25.27 -31.10
C GLN A 13 22.82 -23.88 -31.18
N LYS A 14 23.64 -23.51 -30.19
CA LYS A 14 24.43 -22.27 -30.21
C LYS A 14 25.79 -22.44 -30.94
N ASN A 15 26.10 -23.61 -31.50
CA ASN A 15 27.39 -23.96 -32.09
C ASN A 15 28.59 -23.78 -31.13
N TRP A 16 28.39 -24.03 -29.86
CA TRP A 16 29.43 -23.89 -28.83
C TRP A 16 30.12 -25.22 -28.57
N SER A 17 31.45 -25.22 -28.32
CA SER A 17 32.21 -26.33 -27.78
C SER A 17 31.96 -26.44 -26.24
N GLN A 18 32.34 -27.57 -25.64
CA GLN A 18 32.36 -27.71 -24.18
C GLN A 18 33.28 -26.66 -23.50
N GLY A 19 34.32 -26.22 -24.19
CA GLY A 19 35.21 -25.16 -23.72
C GLY A 19 34.50 -23.80 -23.68
N ASP A 20 33.83 -23.43 -24.78
CA ASP A 20 33.08 -22.14 -24.84
C ASP A 20 32.01 -22.06 -23.77
N LEU A 21 31.31 -23.16 -23.48
CA LEU A 21 30.32 -23.18 -22.40
C LEU A 21 30.98 -23.08 -21.01
N ALA A 22 32.15 -23.74 -20.84
CA ALA A 22 32.91 -23.67 -19.60
C ALA A 22 33.41 -22.25 -19.32
N ASP A 23 33.94 -21.58 -20.33
CA ASP A 23 34.41 -20.19 -20.25
C ASP A 23 33.26 -19.21 -19.93
N ALA A 24 32.12 -19.38 -20.60
CA ALA A 24 30.92 -18.55 -20.34
C ALA A 24 30.34 -18.69 -18.92
N LEU A 25 30.55 -19.83 -18.29
CA LEU A 25 30.10 -20.16 -16.93
C LEU A 25 31.19 -19.96 -15.87
N GLU A 26 32.42 -19.62 -16.29
CA GLU A 26 33.60 -19.49 -15.41
C GLU A 26 33.89 -20.79 -14.62
N ILE A 27 33.90 -21.94 -15.30
CA ILE A 27 34.12 -23.25 -14.71
C ILE A 27 35.10 -24.08 -15.56
N SER A 28 35.53 -25.24 -15.06
CA SER A 28 36.37 -26.14 -15.82
C SER A 28 35.57 -26.89 -16.92
N ARG A 29 36.23 -27.15 -18.07
CA ARG A 29 35.67 -28.00 -19.14
C ARG A 29 35.28 -29.39 -18.62
N GLN A 30 35.99 -29.90 -17.62
CA GLN A 30 35.66 -31.19 -16.99
C GLN A 30 34.30 -31.17 -16.27
N SER A 31 33.92 -30.03 -15.66
CA SER A 31 32.61 -29.87 -15.02
C SER A 31 31.50 -29.96 -16.06
N VAL A 32 31.63 -29.25 -17.18
CA VAL A 32 30.67 -29.33 -18.30
C VAL A 32 30.55 -30.78 -18.83
N SER A 33 31.68 -31.44 -19.04
CA SER A 33 31.69 -32.83 -19.52
C SER A 33 30.96 -33.78 -18.55
N LYS A 34 31.14 -33.60 -17.22
CA LYS A 34 30.43 -34.40 -16.21
C LYS A 34 28.93 -34.12 -16.20
N TRP A 35 28.52 -32.89 -16.43
CA TRP A 35 27.08 -32.53 -16.51
C TRP A 35 26.43 -33.12 -17.76
N GLU A 36 27.11 -33.05 -18.91
CA GLU A 36 26.63 -33.61 -20.19
C GLU A 36 26.52 -35.12 -20.21
N THR A 37 27.28 -35.81 -19.34
CA THR A 37 27.22 -37.28 -19.17
C THR A 37 26.37 -37.70 -17.97
N ASP A 38 25.65 -36.79 -17.32
CA ASP A 38 24.89 -37.01 -16.10
C ASP A 38 25.72 -37.60 -14.94
N ALA A 39 27.04 -37.49 -14.99
CA ALA A 39 27.96 -37.94 -13.93
C ALA A 39 27.93 -37.00 -12.70
N SER A 40 27.45 -35.79 -12.87
CA SER A 40 27.17 -34.83 -11.79
C SER A 40 26.09 -33.84 -12.20
N ILE A 41 25.38 -33.28 -11.21
CA ILE A 41 24.34 -32.29 -11.42
C ILE A 41 24.94 -30.89 -11.13
N PRO A 42 24.67 -29.87 -11.98
CA PRO A 42 25.06 -28.50 -11.69
C PRO A 42 24.39 -27.97 -10.41
N GLU A 43 25.10 -27.16 -9.66
CA GLU A 43 24.51 -26.43 -8.53
C GLU A 43 23.45 -25.40 -9.00
N LEU A 44 22.50 -25.03 -8.12
CA LEU A 44 21.38 -24.19 -8.47
C LEU A 44 21.80 -22.86 -9.13
N ASP A 45 22.87 -22.23 -8.66
CA ASP A 45 23.41 -21.00 -9.25
C ASP A 45 23.89 -21.19 -10.69
N LYS A 46 24.44 -22.36 -10.99
CA LYS A 46 24.89 -22.71 -12.35
C LYS A 46 23.72 -23.09 -13.26
N LEU A 47 22.66 -23.71 -12.71
CA LEU A 47 21.43 -23.98 -13.44
C LEU A 47 20.72 -22.68 -13.83
N LEU A 48 20.69 -21.67 -12.93
CA LEU A 48 20.14 -20.34 -13.23
C LEU A 48 20.95 -19.64 -14.33
N LYS A 49 22.29 -19.67 -14.25
CA LYS A 49 23.16 -19.11 -15.30
C LYS A 49 22.98 -19.82 -16.63
N LEU A 50 22.82 -21.15 -16.63
CA LEU A 50 22.54 -21.93 -17.84
C LEU A 50 21.21 -21.55 -18.49
N SER A 51 20.15 -21.37 -17.69
CA SER A 51 18.84 -20.95 -18.18
C SER A 51 18.89 -19.55 -18.83
N GLU A 52 19.57 -18.61 -18.19
CA GLU A 52 19.81 -17.26 -18.75
C GLU A 52 20.65 -17.31 -20.03
N LEU A 53 21.74 -18.09 -20.03
CA LEU A 53 22.68 -18.21 -21.12
C LEU A 53 22.03 -18.84 -22.37
N PHE A 54 21.18 -19.83 -22.18
CA PHE A 54 20.48 -20.52 -23.28
C PHE A 54 19.16 -19.81 -23.64
N GLY A 55 18.64 -18.91 -22.80
CA GLY A 55 17.37 -18.21 -23.03
C GLY A 55 16.16 -19.13 -22.87
N VAL A 56 16.25 -20.15 -22.02
CA VAL A 56 15.21 -21.12 -21.69
C VAL A 56 14.82 -21.01 -20.21
N THR A 57 13.61 -21.45 -19.88
CA THR A 57 13.22 -21.53 -18.46
C THR A 57 13.95 -22.69 -17.76
N LEU A 58 14.03 -22.62 -16.43
CA LEU A 58 14.65 -23.70 -15.63
C LEU A 58 13.92 -25.04 -15.82
N ASP A 59 12.59 -25.01 -15.96
CA ASP A 59 11.77 -26.20 -16.25
C ASP A 59 12.07 -26.77 -17.62
N GLU A 60 12.22 -25.97 -18.66
CA GLU A 60 12.65 -26.41 -20.01
C GLU A 60 14.06 -26.97 -20.00
N LEU A 61 14.97 -26.38 -19.22
CA LEU A 61 16.33 -26.86 -19.05
C LEU A 61 16.37 -28.23 -18.38
N VAL A 62 15.55 -28.45 -17.34
CA VAL A 62 15.58 -29.70 -16.54
C VAL A 62 14.76 -30.82 -17.18
N ARG A 63 13.58 -30.51 -17.75
CA ARG A 63 12.68 -31.53 -18.31
C ARG A 63 12.90 -31.83 -19.78
N GLY A 64 13.53 -30.94 -20.52
CA GLY A 64 13.86 -31.13 -21.92
C GLY A 64 12.67 -31.20 -22.89
N GLU A 65 11.49 -30.83 -22.45
CA GLU A 65 10.31 -30.78 -23.29
C GLU A 65 10.19 -29.40 -23.95
N ASP A 66 9.85 -29.41 -25.25
CA ASP A 66 9.30 -28.21 -25.90
C ASP A 66 7.91 -27.95 -25.29
N VAL A 67 7.89 -27.32 -24.15
CA VAL A 67 6.62 -26.76 -23.64
C VAL A 67 6.12 -25.79 -24.70
N PRO A 68 4.89 -25.94 -25.25
CA PRO A 68 4.35 -25.01 -26.23
C PRO A 68 4.58 -23.62 -25.66
N LYS A 69 5.23 -22.74 -26.44
CA LYS A 69 5.50 -21.34 -26.04
C LYS A 69 4.20 -20.72 -25.57
N THR A 70 3.94 -20.81 -24.30
CA THR A 70 2.98 -19.96 -23.64
C THR A 70 3.51 -18.56 -23.93
N GLU A 71 2.72 -17.76 -24.64
CA GLU A 71 3.06 -16.38 -24.99
C GLU A 71 3.76 -15.69 -23.85
N PRO A 72 4.74 -14.79 -24.08
CA PRO A 72 5.47 -14.12 -23.04
C PRO A 72 4.43 -13.48 -22.12
N VAL A 73 4.28 -14.06 -20.93
CA VAL A 73 3.43 -13.50 -19.87
C VAL A 73 3.93 -12.07 -19.67
N PRO A 74 3.13 -11.05 -19.98
CA PRO A 74 3.56 -9.68 -19.78
C PRO A 74 4.00 -9.57 -18.33
N ALA A 75 5.18 -9.02 -18.10
CA ALA A 75 5.79 -8.83 -16.79
C ALA A 75 4.98 -7.84 -15.96
N SER A 76 3.75 -8.20 -15.63
CA SER A 76 2.99 -7.65 -14.52
C SER A 76 3.09 -8.65 -13.36
N PHE A 77 4.25 -8.73 -12.73
CA PHE A 77 4.35 -9.21 -11.36
C PHE A 77 3.71 -8.20 -10.43
N ALA A 78 2.42 -7.93 -10.64
CA ALA A 78 1.55 -7.61 -9.53
C ALA A 78 1.43 -8.94 -8.75
N PRO A 79 1.68 -8.97 -7.44
CA PRO A 79 1.52 -10.19 -6.66
C PRO A 79 0.06 -10.63 -6.81
N GLN A 80 -0.17 -11.63 -7.67
CA GLN A 80 -1.46 -12.27 -7.80
C GLN A 80 -1.77 -12.80 -6.41
N ALA A 81 -2.87 -12.36 -5.85
CA ALA A 81 -3.31 -12.82 -4.54
C ALA A 81 -3.46 -14.34 -4.65
N THR A 82 -2.60 -15.09 -3.95
CA THR A 82 -2.70 -16.55 -3.91
C THR A 82 -4.14 -16.90 -3.53
N PRO A 83 -4.76 -17.95 -4.10
CA PRO A 83 -6.17 -18.31 -3.84
C PRO A 83 -6.48 -18.43 -2.35
N GLU A 84 -5.50 -18.78 -1.54
CA GLU A 84 -5.60 -18.83 -0.09
C GLU A 84 -5.76 -17.44 0.55
N ARG A 85 -5.08 -16.42 0.03
CA ARG A 85 -5.20 -15.03 0.53
C ARG A 85 -6.57 -14.44 0.22
N GLU A 86 -7.12 -14.78 -0.94
CA GLU A 86 -8.47 -14.36 -1.33
C GLU A 86 -9.53 -15.02 -0.43
N LYS A 87 -9.38 -16.31 -0.14
CA LYS A 87 -10.24 -17.07 0.75
C LYS A 87 -10.24 -16.51 2.17
N ARG A 88 -9.05 -16.25 2.74
CA ARG A 88 -8.90 -15.61 4.07
C ARG A 88 -9.56 -14.25 4.14
N ARG A 89 -9.43 -13.43 3.10
CA ARG A 89 -10.03 -12.09 3.01
C ARG A 89 -11.56 -12.17 2.99
N THR A 90 -12.12 -13.08 2.21
CA THR A 90 -13.58 -13.30 2.13
C THR A 90 -14.13 -13.76 3.48
N ILE A 91 -13.49 -14.73 4.13
CA ILE A 91 -13.86 -15.19 5.47
C ILE A 91 -13.82 -14.04 6.48
N ALA A 92 -12.74 -13.26 6.52
CA ALA A 92 -12.61 -12.11 7.40
C ALA A 92 -13.71 -11.07 7.15
N GLY A 93 -14.01 -10.77 5.87
CA GLY A 93 -15.07 -9.85 5.49
C GLY A 93 -16.44 -10.32 5.95
N THR A 94 -16.76 -11.61 5.76
CA THR A 94 -18.04 -12.20 6.21
C THR A 94 -18.17 -12.14 7.74
N VAL A 95 -17.12 -12.55 8.46
CA VAL A 95 -17.11 -12.48 9.94
C VAL A 95 -17.35 -11.06 10.43
N LEU A 96 -16.66 -10.07 9.85
CA LEU A 96 -16.82 -8.65 10.22
C LEU A 96 -18.25 -8.15 9.95
N LEU A 97 -18.85 -8.48 8.80
CA LEU A 97 -20.22 -8.08 8.49
C LEU A 97 -21.22 -8.72 9.44
N CYS A 98 -21.08 -10.01 9.73
CA CYS A 98 -21.93 -10.71 10.70
C CYS A 98 -21.81 -10.09 12.10
N THR A 99 -20.57 -9.82 12.56
CA THR A 99 -20.32 -9.15 13.85
C THR A 99 -20.96 -7.77 13.90
N GLY A 100 -20.82 -6.98 12.84
CA GLY A 100 -21.47 -5.67 12.74
C GLY A 100 -22.98 -5.75 12.77
N ALA A 101 -23.58 -6.73 12.08
CA ALA A 101 -25.02 -6.95 12.11
C ALA A 101 -25.52 -7.35 13.50
N VAL A 102 -24.80 -8.24 14.19
CA VAL A 102 -25.12 -8.65 15.56
C VAL A 102 -25.06 -7.46 16.52
N ILE A 103 -24.00 -6.63 16.44
CA ILE A 103 -23.87 -5.41 17.27
C ILE A 103 -25.03 -4.46 17.00
N LEU A 104 -25.40 -4.25 15.73
CA LEU A 104 -26.51 -3.37 15.36
C LEU A 104 -27.82 -3.83 15.99
N VAL A 105 -28.15 -5.12 15.84
CA VAL A 105 -29.38 -5.71 16.42
C VAL A 105 -29.35 -5.64 17.93
N PHE A 106 -28.23 -5.98 18.56
CA PHE A 106 -28.08 -5.96 20.01
C PHE A 106 -28.27 -4.54 20.58
N CYS A 107 -27.63 -3.52 19.97
CA CYS A 107 -27.81 -2.13 20.39
C CYS A 107 -29.24 -1.64 20.16
N LEU A 108 -29.90 -2.06 19.07
CA LEU A 108 -31.29 -1.70 18.80
C LEU A 108 -32.25 -2.27 19.88
N LEU A 109 -32.01 -3.51 20.31
CA LEU A 109 -32.81 -4.16 21.34
C LEU A 109 -32.59 -3.56 22.73
N LEU A 110 -31.36 -3.17 23.07
CA LEU A 110 -31.02 -2.61 24.39
C LEU A 110 -31.28 -1.09 24.52
N ALA A 111 -30.87 -0.32 23.53
CA ALA A 111 -30.93 1.15 23.60
C ALA A 111 -32.18 1.71 22.93
N GLY A 112 -32.89 0.93 22.11
CA GLY A 112 -34.06 1.39 21.35
C GLY A 112 -33.74 2.45 20.29
N ASP A 113 -32.47 2.85 20.15
CA ASP A 113 -32.01 3.90 19.23
C ASP A 113 -31.16 3.30 18.11
N PRO A 114 -31.66 3.35 16.84
CA PRO A 114 -30.93 2.80 15.69
C PRO A 114 -29.64 3.58 15.38
N LEU A 115 -29.56 4.87 15.75
CA LEU A 115 -28.38 5.69 15.48
C LEU A 115 -27.19 5.22 16.31
N THR A 116 -27.40 4.94 17.58
CA THR A 116 -26.38 4.39 18.49
C THR A 116 -25.89 3.03 17.99
N GLY A 117 -26.81 2.14 17.57
CA GLY A 117 -26.47 0.85 17.00
C GLY A 117 -25.61 0.96 15.74
N LEU A 118 -26.00 1.86 14.82
CA LEU A 118 -25.23 2.11 13.59
C LEU A 118 -23.84 2.66 13.88
N LEU A 119 -23.70 3.54 14.86
CA LEU A 119 -22.43 4.14 15.25
C LEU A 119 -21.44 3.08 15.74
N PHE A 120 -21.87 2.17 16.63
CA PHE A 120 -21.00 1.09 17.13
C PHE A 120 -20.74 -0.02 16.11
N ALA A 121 -21.72 -0.32 15.24
CA ALA A 121 -21.55 -1.32 14.17
C ALA A 121 -20.71 -0.81 12.99
N SER A 122 -20.63 0.50 12.77
CA SER A 122 -20.00 1.10 11.58
C SER A 122 -18.56 0.64 11.30
N PRO A 123 -17.63 0.53 12.27
CA PRO A 123 -16.26 0.07 11.96
C PRO A 123 -16.24 -1.35 11.42
N PHE A 124 -17.09 -2.24 11.94
CA PHE A 124 -17.17 -3.64 11.50
C PHE A 124 -17.80 -3.74 10.11
N LEU A 125 -18.90 -3.03 9.88
CA LEU A 125 -19.59 -3.03 8.57
C LEU A 125 -18.69 -2.45 7.48
N ILE A 126 -18.06 -1.32 7.73
CA ILE A 126 -17.16 -0.66 6.74
C ILE A 126 -15.94 -1.54 6.46
N CYS A 127 -15.30 -2.10 7.48
CA CYS A 127 -14.17 -3.02 7.30
C CYS A 127 -14.58 -4.28 6.53
N GLY A 128 -15.77 -4.84 6.81
CA GLY A 128 -16.34 -5.96 6.07
C GLY A 128 -16.50 -5.63 4.59
N ILE A 129 -17.12 -4.50 4.25
CA ILE A 129 -17.27 -4.03 2.87
C ILE A 129 -15.91 -3.83 2.20
N ILE A 130 -14.95 -3.22 2.88
CA ILE A 130 -13.58 -3.03 2.37
C ILE A 130 -12.92 -4.37 2.04
N CYS A 131 -13.11 -5.40 2.87
CA CYS A 131 -12.57 -6.73 2.61
C CYS A 131 -13.09 -7.33 1.30
N PHE A 132 -14.32 -7.04 0.88
CA PHE A 132 -14.86 -7.48 -0.41
C PHE A 132 -14.44 -6.58 -1.57
N ALA A 133 -14.51 -5.26 -1.39
CA ALA A 133 -14.28 -4.27 -2.45
C ALA A 133 -12.80 -4.14 -2.84
N VAL A 134 -11.88 -4.23 -1.86
CA VAL A 134 -10.47 -3.91 -2.07
C VAL A 134 -9.61 -5.17 -2.07
N LYS A 135 -9.03 -5.51 -3.23
CA LYS A 135 -8.15 -6.70 -3.38
C LYS A 135 -6.73 -6.48 -2.86
N GLN A 136 -6.22 -5.26 -2.93
CA GLN A 136 -4.85 -4.93 -2.51
C GLN A 136 -4.85 -4.02 -1.29
N ARG A 137 -3.92 -4.26 -0.36
CA ARG A 137 -3.72 -3.42 0.85
C ARG A 137 -4.96 -3.30 1.76
N THR A 138 -5.81 -4.30 1.77
CA THR A 138 -7.07 -4.33 2.54
C THR A 138 -6.87 -3.89 3.99
N GLY A 139 -5.82 -4.40 4.66
CA GLY A 139 -5.50 -4.04 6.06
C GLY A 139 -5.23 -2.56 6.28
N LEU A 140 -4.59 -1.87 5.31
CA LEU A 140 -4.38 -0.42 5.40
C LEU A 140 -5.69 0.35 5.34
N TYR A 141 -6.59 -0.02 4.43
CA TYR A 141 -7.89 0.64 4.30
C TYR A 141 -8.80 0.35 5.49
N CYS A 142 -8.78 -0.87 6.03
CA CYS A 142 -9.48 -1.20 7.29
C CYS A 142 -8.92 -0.37 8.46
N GLY A 143 -7.60 -0.22 8.57
CA GLY A 143 -6.99 0.63 9.60
C GLY A 143 -7.46 2.08 9.51
N TRP A 144 -7.51 2.66 8.30
CA TRP A 144 -8.06 4.00 8.09
C TRP A 144 -9.55 4.08 8.41
N ALA A 145 -10.34 3.06 8.05
CA ALA A 145 -11.77 3.02 8.36
C ALA A 145 -12.01 3.03 9.87
N VAL A 146 -11.30 2.19 10.62
CA VAL A 146 -11.38 2.16 12.09
C VAL A 146 -10.97 3.50 12.68
N TYR A 147 -9.83 4.07 12.25
CA TYR A 147 -9.39 5.39 12.71
C TYR A 147 -10.45 6.47 12.49
N LEU A 148 -11.02 6.55 11.28
CA LEU A 148 -12.02 7.57 10.94
C LEU A 148 -13.34 7.36 11.70
N CYS A 149 -13.76 6.12 11.94
CA CYS A 149 -14.94 5.83 12.76
C CYS A 149 -14.74 6.24 14.23
N VAL A 150 -13.57 5.97 14.80
CA VAL A 150 -13.23 6.38 16.17
C VAL A 150 -13.12 7.89 16.27
N ASP A 151 -12.48 8.57 15.32
CA ASP A 151 -12.39 10.03 15.24
C ASP A 151 -13.78 10.66 15.12
N PHE A 152 -14.65 10.10 14.27
CA PHE A 152 -16.03 10.56 14.14
C PHE A 152 -16.80 10.42 15.45
N TYR A 153 -16.69 9.25 16.10
CA TYR A 153 -17.33 8.99 17.38
C TYR A 153 -16.90 10.01 18.46
N LEU A 154 -15.59 10.23 18.59
CA LEU A 154 -15.05 11.18 19.56
C LEU A 154 -15.53 12.60 19.29
N ARG A 155 -15.54 13.05 18.05
CA ARG A 155 -16.05 14.36 17.66
C ARG A 155 -17.55 14.50 17.94
N PHE A 156 -18.33 13.48 17.59
CA PHE A 156 -19.77 13.47 17.77
C PHE A 156 -20.17 13.42 19.25
N ALA A 157 -19.58 12.47 20.01
CA ALA A 157 -19.95 12.25 21.41
C ALA A 157 -19.39 13.33 22.35
N THR A 158 -18.15 13.76 22.16
CA THR A 158 -17.39 14.58 23.11
C THR A 158 -16.92 15.94 22.58
N GLY A 159 -17.05 16.17 21.27
CA GLY A 159 -16.49 17.34 20.59
C GLY A 159 -14.94 17.32 20.49
N LEU A 160 -14.29 16.20 20.85
CA LEU A 160 -12.85 16.07 20.83
C LEU A 160 -12.33 15.77 19.42
N SER A 161 -11.24 16.43 19.07
CA SER A 161 -10.46 16.09 17.88
C SER A 161 -8.97 16.28 18.17
N TRP A 162 -8.11 15.66 17.37
CA TRP A 162 -6.66 15.86 17.49
C TRP A 162 -6.25 17.35 17.36
N THR A 163 -7.05 18.20 16.71
CA THR A 163 -6.81 19.64 16.60
C THR A 163 -6.91 20.37 17.94
N THR A 164 -7.55 19.77 18.94
CA THR A 164 -7.62 20.30 20.31
C THR A 164 -6.23 20.58 20.90
N ILE A 165 -5.21 19.79 20.51
CA ILE A 165 -3.81 19.97 20.93
C ILE A 165 -3.30 21.38 20.57
N PHE A 166 -3.65 21.88 19.38
CA PHE A 166 -3.19 23.19 18.90
C PHE A 166 -4.01 24.37 19.46
N MET A 167 -5.14 24.08 20.11
CA MET A 167 -5.99 25.09 20.77
C MET A 167 -5.61 25.30 22.23
N THR A 168 -4.59 24.62 22.73
CA THR A 168 -4.14 24.67 24.14
C THR A 168 -3.56 26.02 24.56
N HIS A 169 -3.27 26.96 23.63
CA HIS A 169 -2.85 28.31 23.97
C HIS A 169 -3.96 29.14 24.67
N ARG A 170 -5.22 28.70 24.59
CA ARG A 170 -6.34 29.23 25.36
C ARG A 170 -6.48 28.49 26.68
N TRP A 171 -5.39 28.40 27.43
CA TRP A 171 -5.37 27.76 28.73
C TRP A 171 -6.30 28.49 29.68
N THR A 172 -7.42 27.84 29.99
CA THR A 172 -8.30 28.23 31.06
C THR A 172 -8.07 27.30 32.24
N TYR A 173 -8.40 27.78 33.46
CA TYR A 173 -8.26 27.03 34.72
C TYR A 173 -9.00 25.69 34.72
N GLU A 174 -9.89 25.45 33.76
CA GLU A 174 -10.72 24.24 33.60
C GLU A 174 -10.16 23.24 32.62
N MET A 175 -8.87 23.23 32.36
CA MET A 175 -8.30 22.30 31.39
C MET A 175 -8.39 20.85 31.84
N ASN A 176 -9.21 20.05 31.14
CA ASN A 176 -9.36 18.65 31.41
C ASN A 176 -8.20 17.86 30.76
N TYR A 177 -7.19 17.46 31.55
CA TYR A 177 -6.02 16.71 31.09
C TYR A 177 -6.38 15.39 30.41
N THR A 178 -7.47 14.73 30.82
CA THR A 178 -7.95 13.52 30.16
C THR A 178 -8.33 13.77 28.70
N ARG A 179 -9.02 14.89 28.43
CA ARG A 179 -9.38 15.29 27.06
C ARG A 179 -8.13 15.56 26.22
N LEU A 180 -7.12 16.21 26.79
CA LEU A 180 -5.86 16.46 26.13
C LEU A 180 -5.09 15.17 25.85
N ALA A 181 -5.05 14.23 26.79
CA ALA A 181 -4.41 12.92 26.61
C ALA A 181 -5.08 12.12 25.47
N ILE A 182 -6.42 12.11 25.41
CA ILE A 182 -7.16 11.46 24.31
C ILE A 182 -6.82 12.11 22.96
N ALA A 183 -6.75 13.45 22.91
CA ALA A 183 -6.37 14.15 21.69
C ALA A 183 -4.95 13.80 21.22
N TRP A 184 -3.99 13.65 22.14
CA TRP A 184 -2.63 13.18 21.82
C TRP A 184 -2.60 11.76 21.30
N VAL A 185 -3.34 10.83 21.93
CA VAL A 185 -3.46 9.44 21.43
C VAL A 185 -4.02 9.43 20.01
N GLN A 186 -5.06 10.21 19.75
CA GLN A 186 -5.68 10.35 18.44
C GLN A 186 -4.71 10.91 17.39
N PHE A 187 -3.90 11.91 17.77
CA PHE A 187 -2.87 12.50 16.92
C PHE A 187 -1.77 11.50 16.57
N PHE A 188 -1.25 10.76 17.56
CA PHE A 188 -0.25 9.73 17.31
C PHE A 188 -0.78 8.58 16.46
N ALA A 189 -2.02 8.15 16.69
CA ALA A 189 -2.68 7.16 15.84
C ALA A 189 -2.76 7.63 14.38
N MET A 190 -3.11 8.90 14.15
CA MET A 190 -3.10 9.51 12.82
C MET A 190 -1.71 9.46 12.19
N LEU A 191 -0.66 9.85 12.93
CA LEU A 191 0.72 9.80 12.43
C LEU A 191 1.16 8.38 12.06
N VAL A 192 0.85 7.40 12.89
CA VAL A 192 1.11 5.99 12.60
C VAL A 192 0.43 5.56 11.30
N MET A 193 -0.83 5.91 11.10
CA MET A 193 -1.56 5.60 9.87
C MET A 193 -0.96 6.28 8.63
N ILE A 194 -0.50 7.52 8.75
CA ILE A 194 0.23 8.23 7.68
C ILE A 194 1.54 7.47 7.34
N VAL A 195 2.32 7.10 8.35
CA VAL A 195 3.57 6.35 8.15
C VAL A 195 3.31 4.98 7.52
N CYS A 196 2.29 4.25 7.98
CA CYS A 196 1.87 2.98 7.37
C CYS A 196 1.49 3.15 5.90
N THR A 197 0.77 4.23 5.56
CA THR A 197 0.43 4.57 4.18
C THR A 197 1.68 4.82 3.35
N MET A 198 2.60 5.66 3.83
CA MET A 198 3.86 5.94 3.14
C MET A 198 4.72 4.68 2.93
N ARG A 199 4.77 3.77 3.92
CA ARG A 199 5.47 2.48 3.80
C ARG A 199 4.80 1.56 2.80
N SER A 200 3.47 1.47 2.83
CA SER A 200 2.68 0.62 1.93
C SER A 200 2.83 1.04 0.46
N TYR A 201 3.00 2.34 0.19
CA TYR A 201 3.20 2.89 -1.15
C TYR A 201 4.67 3.15 -1.51
N ARG A 202 5.62 2.54 -0.76
CA ARG A 202 7.06 2.74 -1.00
C ARG A 202 7.52 2.29 -2.39
N ALA A 203 6.90 1.27 -2.96
CA ALA A 203 7.23 0.73 -4.28
C ALA A 203 6.62 1.53 -5.45
N LEU A 204 5.85 2.59 -5.18
CA LEU A 204 5.26 3.42 -6.22
C LEU A 204 6.37 4.18 -6.96
N LYS A 205 6.55 3.86 -8.25
CA LYS A 205 7.45 4.57 -9.16
C LYS A 205 6.64 5.61 -9.93
N LEU A 206 6.96 6.88 -9.74
CA LEU A 206 6.38 7.99 -10.48
C LEU A 206 7.46 8.64 -11.35
N SER A 207 7.09 9.08 -12.56
CA SER A 207 8.00 9.87 -13.40
C SER A 207 8.18 11.27 -12.79
N ALA A 208 9.43 11.71 -12.63
CA ALA A 208 9.72 13.05 -12.11
C ALA A 208 9.63 14.13 -13.22
N THR A 209 8.54 14.14 -13.99
CA THR A 209 8.32 15.15 -15.05
C THR A 209 8.01 16.52 -14.44
N LYS A 210 8.33 17.60 -15.19
CA LYS A 210 8.01 18.98 -14.75
C LYS A 210 6.51 19.14 -14.44
N LYS A 211 5.64 18.53 -15.25
CA LYS A 211 4.18 18.58 -15.05
C LYS A 211 3.77 17.94 -13.70
N GLU A 212 4.30 16.77 -13.36
CA GLU A 212 4.00 16.09 -12.08
C GLU A 212 4.43 16.94 -10.88
N VAL A 213 5.61 17.57 -10.95
CA VAL A 213 6.10 18.46 -9.88
C VAL A 213 5.19 19.70 -9.74
N THR A 214 4.77 20.30 -10.85
CA THR A 214 3.85 21.46 -10.82
C THR A 214 2.51 21.07 -10.19
N TRP A 215 1.90 19.97 -10.60
CA TRP A 215 0.66 19.47 -10.00
C TRP A 215 0.79 19.18 -8.50
N LEU A 216 1.97 18.70 -8.09
CA LEU A 216 2.26 18.47 -6.67
C LEU A 216 2.30 19.77 -5.88
N ILE A 217 2.96 20.81 -6.41
CA ILE A 217 3.02 22.15 -5.78
C ILE A 217 1.60 22.74 -5.67
N VAL A 218 0.83 22.71 -6.77
CA VAL A 218 -0.56 23.19 -6.78
C VAL A 218 -1.39 22.42 -5.75
N GLY A 219 -1.23 21.10 -5.65
CA GLY A 219 -1.90 20.28 -4.64
C GLY A 219 -1.58 20.70 -3.21
N TRP A 220 -0.30 20.98 -2.91
CA TRP A 220 0.10 21.46 -1.58
C TRP A 220 -0.45 22.85 -1.27
N VAL A 221 -0.43 23.77 -2.21
CA VAL A 221 -1.05 25.10 -2.06
C VAL A 221 -2.56 24.96 -1.82
N ALA A 222 -3.22 24.11 -2.60
CA ALA A 222 -4.65 23.84 -2.41
C ALA A 222 -4.95 23.28 -1.01
N ALA A 223 -4.17 22.29 -0.53
CA ALA A 223 -4.41 21.63 0.76
C ALA A 223 -4.11 22.52 1.97
N LEU A 224 -3.06 23.37 1.89
CA LEU A 224 -2.57 24.14 3.04
C LEU A 224 -3.11 25.56 3.07
N VAL A 225 -3.47 26.14 1.92
CA VAL A 225 -3.90 27.55 1.83
C VAL A 225 -5.33 27.66 1.34
N VAL A 226 -5.64 27.16 0.14
CA VAL A 226 -6.93 27.40 -0.50
C VAL A 226 -8.09 26.77 0.28
N LEU A 227 -7.97 25.47 0.62
CA LEU A 227 -9.03 24.77 1.35
C LEU A 227 -9.31 25.37 2.74
N PRO A 228 -8.31 25.70 3.59
CA PRO A 228 -8.56 26.37 4.86
C PRO A 228 -9.20 27.76 4.71
N LEU A 229 -8.74 28.56 3.74
CA LEU A 229 -9.32 29.88 3.47
C LEU A 229 -10.77 29.77 2.98
N LEU A 230 -11.04 28.85 2.05
CA LEU A 230 -12.40 28.60 1.56
C LEU A 230 -13.33 28.16 2.69
N MET A 231 -12.87 27.31 3.60
CA MET A 231 -13.66 26.88 4.75
C MET A 231 -13.93 28.05 5.71
N SER A 232 -12.88 28.82 6.05
CA SER A 232 -12.98 29.89 7.06
C SER A 232 -13.77 31.11 6.59
N TYR A 233 -13.57 31.54 5.33
CA TYR A 233 -14.14 32.75 4.79
C TYR A 233 -15.29 32.54 3.80
N GLY A 234 -15.37 31.37 3.17
CA GLY A 234 -16.41 31.05 2.19
C GLY A 234 -17.59 30.30 2.80
N ILE A 235 -17.34 29.16 3.44
CA ILE A 235 -18.40 28.25 3.88
C ILE A 235 -18.87 28.56 5.28
N MET A 236 -17.96 28.82 6.24
CA MET A 236 -18.30 29.05 7.64
C MET A 236 -19.24 30.22 7.89
N PRO A 237 -19.07 31.39 7.24
CA PRO A 237 -19.98 32.54 7.43
C PRO A 237 -21.39 32.32 6.88
N LEU A 238 -21.56 31.40 5.93
CA LEU A 238 -22.87 31.12 5.32
C LEU A 238 -23.73 30.16 6.15
N MET A 239 -23.15 29.54 7.17
CA MET A 239 -23.84 28.54 7.98
C MET A 239 -24.41 29.16 9.27
N PRO A 240 -25.66 28.84 9.62
CA PRO A 240 -26.23 29.26 10.91
C PRO A 240 -25.43 28.62 12.06
N LEU A 241 -25.02 29.45 13.02
CA LEU A 241 -24.25 29.04 14.21
C LEU A 241 -25.13 28.28 15.22
N THR A 242 -25.92 27.34 14.78
CA THR A 242 -26.64 26.41 15.64
C THR A 242 -25.69 25.38 16.18
N TYR A 243 -25.33 25.47 17.45
CA TYR A 243 -24.47 24.50 18.18
C TYR A 243 -25.18 23.16 18.44
N SER A 244 -25.92 22.65 17.49
CA SER A 244 -26.51 21.32 17.56
C SER A 244 -25.53 20.28 16.99
N LYS A 245 -25.41 19.11 17.65
CA LYS A 245 -24.64 17.95 17.15
C LYS A 245 -25.15 17.46 15.79
N PHE A 246 -26.38 17.79 15.43
CA PHE A 246 -27.02 17.48 14.14
C PHE A 246 -26.97 18.66 13.16
N SER A 247 -26.21 19.71 13.46
CA SER A 247 -26.02 20.82 12.55
C SER A 247 -25.33 20.38 11.26
N PRO A 248 -25.81 20.83 10.08
CA PRO A 248 -25.10 20.62 8.81
C PRO A 248 -23.64 21.07 8.87
N TYR A 249 -23.37 22.13 9.65
CA TYR A 249 -22.01 22.62 9.89
C TYR A 249 -21.08 21.56 10.48
N PHE A 250 -21.55 20.77 11.46
CA PHE A 250 -20.75 19.67 12.04
C PHE A 250 -20.32 18.66 10.97
N PHE A 251 -21.27 18.16 10.18
CA PHE A 251 -21.00 17.16 9.14
C PHE A 251 -20.08 17.70 8.04
N ILE A 252 -20.28 18.95 7.62
CA ILE A 252 -19.42 19.60 6.61
C ILE A 252 -18.00 19.76 7.15
N ASN A 253 -17.83 20.16 8.41
CA ASN A 253 -16.52 20.32 9.04
C ASN A 253 -15.78 18.97 9.15
N VAL A 254 -16.48 17.90 9.53
CA VAL A 254 -15.92 16.55 9.60
C VAL A 254 -15.52 16.08 8.21
N LEU A 255 -16.40 16.20 7.22
CA LEU A 255 -16.12 15.83 5.83
C LEU A 255 -14.93 16.59 5.27
N TYR A 256 -14.89 17.90 5.45
CA TYR A 256 -13.75 18.74 5.08
C TYR A 256 -12.45 18.25 5.70
N SER A 257 -12.46 17.94 7.01
CA SER A 257 -11.30 17.43 7.73
C SER A 257 -10.77 16.11 7.13
N TYR A 258 -11.68 15.20 6.75
CA TYR A 258 -11.32 13.90 6.15
C TYR A 258 -10.82 14.02 4.72
N VAL A 259 -11.45 14.85 3.91
CA VAL A 259 -10.99 15.13 2.54
C VAL A 259 -9.60 15.75 2.57
N ARG A 260 -9.38 16.73 3.45
CA ARG A 260 -8.06 17.35 3.62
C ARG A 260 -7.01 16.35 4.08
N LEU A 261 -7.33 15.48 5.04
CA LEU A 261 -6.43 14.42 5.51
C LEU A 261 -6.08 13.44 4.39
N ALA A 262 -7.06 13.01 3.60
CA ALA A 262 -6.84 12.13 2.45
C ALA A 262 -5.94 12.81 1.40
N LEU A 263 -6.20 14.07 1.07
CA LEU A 263 -5.41 14.86 0.13
C LEU A 263 -3.95 14.98 0.60
N VAL A 264 -3.72 15.34 1.86
CA VAL A 264 -2.37 15.43 2.46
C VAL A 264 -1.65 14.07 2.38
N ASN A 265 -2.33 12.96 2.67
CA ASN A 265 -1.74 11.61 2.55
C ASN A 265 -1.29 11.30 1.11
N VAL A 266 -2.15 11.59 0.12
CA VAL A 266 -1.80 11.39 -1.29
C VAL A 266 -0.62 12.25 -1.70
N LEU A 267 -0.61 13.52 -1.30
CA LEU A 267 0.49 14.45 -1.59
C LEU A 267 1.80 14.01 -0.95
N LEU A 268 1.78 13.54 0.30
CA LEU A 268 2.96 12.99 0.99
C LEU A 268 3.54 11.78 0.26
N VAL A 269 2.69 10.82 -0.12
CA VAL A 269 3.11 9.62 -0.87
C VAL A 269 3.76 10.02 -2.20
N ARG A 270 3.13 10.93 -2.96
CA ARG A 270 3.66 11.41 -4.26
C ARG A 270 4.97 12.19 -4.09
N THR A 271 5.05 13.06 -3.08
CA THR A 271 6.27 13.84 -2.78
C THR A 271 7.44 12.90 -2.51
N LEU A 272 7.24 11.89 -1.66
CA LEU A 272 8.28 10.92 -1.34
C LEU A 272 8.65 10.05 -2.54
N ALA A 273 7.71 9.68 -3.39
CA ALA A 273 8.00 8.91 -4.61
C ALA A 273 8.88 9.73 -5.57
N ILE A 274 8.54 10.98 -5.85
CA ILE A 274 9.32 11.87 -6.70
C ILE A 274 10.71 12.16 -6.09
N TRP A 275 10.77 12.39 -4.77
CA TRP A 275 12.04 12.63 -4.09
C TRP A 275 13.00 11.43 -4.21
N ARG A 276 12.49 10.20 -4.10
CA ARG A 276 13.30 8.98 -4.29
C ARG A 276 13.86 8.89 -5.69
N VAL A 277 13.04 9.09 -6.72
CA VAL A 277 13.47 9.06 -8.12
C VAL A 277 14.58 10.10 -8.37
N LYS A 278 14.41 11.33 -7.87
CA LYS A 278 15.44 12.36 -7.97
C LYS A 278 16.72 12.00 -7.24
N ARG A 279 16.62 11.35 -6.06
CA ARG A 279 17.77 10.92 -5.28
C ARG A 279 18.54 9.80 -5.99
N GLU A 280 17.83 8.84 -6.59
CA GLU A 280 18.44 7.75 -7.37
C GLU A 280 19.16 8.29 -8.61
N ALA A 281 18.53 9.19 -9.37
CA ALA A 281 19.14 9.87 -10.51
C ALA A 281 20.41 10.65 -10.12
N LYS A 282 20.40 11.36 -8.98
CA LYS A 282 21.57 12.09 -8.48
C LYS A 282 22.71 11.14 -8.09
N LYS A 283 22.41 9.99 -7.52
CA LYS A 283 23.44 8.97 -7.19
C LYS A 283 24.05 8.36 -8.47
N ALA A 284 23.20 8.03 -9.47
CA ALA A 284 23.68 7.50 -10.73
C ALA A 284 24.63 8.48 -11.46
N ASN A 285 24.26 9.78 -11.50
CA ASN A 285 25.13 10.80 -12.07
C ASN A 285 26.47 10.95 -11.33
N ARG A 286 26.46 10.85 -9.99
CA ARG A 286 27.69 10.94 -9.20
C ARG A 286 28.63 9.77 -9.49
N ASN A 287 28.10 8.56 -9.54
CA ASN A 287 28.92 7.37 -9.86
C ASN A 287 29.51 7.46 -11.29
N ALA A 288 28.75 8.03 -12.25
CA ALA A 288 29.23 8.22 -13.63
C ALA A 288 30.32 9.32 -13.78
N THR A 289 30.48 10.22 -12.81
CA THR A 289 31.53 11.23 -12.78
C THR A 289 32.77 10.79 -12.00
N GLU A 290 32.69 9.71 -11.22
CA GLU A 290 33.81 9.15 -10.45
C GLU A 290 34.51 7.98 -11.19
N THR A 291 33.95 7.50 -12.33
CA THR A 291 34.56 6.55 -13.29
C THR A 291 35.15 7.27 -14.49
#